data_6b046cd653d1dd97adf0271dea4d23e2
#
_entry.id   6b046cd653d1dd97adf0271dea4d23e2
#
_cell.length_a   1.000
_cell.length_b   1.000
_cell.length_c   1.000
_cell.angle_alpha   90.00
_cell.angle_beta   90.00
_cell.angle_gamma   90.00
#
_symmetry.space_group_name_H-M   'P 1'
#
loop_
_entity.id
_entity.type
_entity.pdbx_description
1 polymer ?
#
loop_
_entity_poly.entity_id
_entity_poly.type
_entity_poly.pdbx_seq_one_letter_code
_entity_poly.pdbx_strand_id
1 'polypeptide(L)'
;MSPVTVALEVFFEIMIPLIMAKLIDEGIDQGDMGVIWKYGLILLAVAMISLFCGAISGKFAAQASSGFAKNLRQDIYYKVQEFSFANIDKFSTASLVTRMTTDITNIQMAFQMIIRIAVRSPIMLVCALFAAFKIDAHLSLIYVITVPILGIGLYAIIMKVHPIFERVFKTYDHLNAIVQENLYGIRVVKSFTREDHEV
;
A
#
# COMPACT_ATOMS: atom_id res chain seq x y z
N MET A 1 -18.90 1.30 2.47
CA MET A 1 -19.16 0.81 1.11
C MET A 1 -17.93 0.16 0.47
N SER A 2 -16.71 0.74 0.61
CA SER A 2 -15.47 0.14 0.05
C SER A 2 -15.22 -1.33 0.43
N PRO A 3 -15.36 -1.80 1.69
CA PRO A 3 -15.12 -3.22 2.02
C PRO A 3 -16.01 -4.21 1.29
N VAL A 4 -17.26 -3.84 1.06
CA VAL A 4 -18.24 -4.71 0.36
C VAL A 4 -17.88 -4.85 -1.12
N THR A 5 -17.50 -3.74 -1.77
CA THR A 5 -17.10 -3.77 -3.19
C THR A 5 -15.78 -4.51 -3.39
N VAL A 6 -14.83 -4.41 -2.43
CA VAL A 6 -13.60 -5.22 -2.42
C VAL A 6 -13.92 -6.72 -2.28
N ALA A 7 -14.84 -7.09 -1.39
CA ALA A 7 -15.23 -8.49 -1.20
C ALA A 7 -15.85 -9.09 -2.47
N LEU A 8 -16.71 -8.32 -3.17
CA LEU A 8 -17.27 -8.73 -4.45
C LEU A 8 -16.19 -8.85 -5.55
N GLU A 9 -15.27 -7.89 -5.63
CA GLU A 9 -14.13 -7.93 -6.54
C GLU A 9 -13.33 -9.23 -6.35
N VAL A 10 -12.92 -9.54 -5.11
CA VAL A 10 -12.16 -10.74 -4.76
C VAL A 10 -12.94 -12.01 -5.08
N PHE A 11 -14.25 -12.04 -4.82
CA PHE A 11 -15.10 -13.19 -5.12
C PHE A 11 -15.09 -13.50 -6.62
N PHE A 12 -15.31 -12.51 -7.47
CA PHE A 12 -15.27 -12.69 -8.92
C PHE A 12 -13.85 -13.04 -9.42
N GLU A 13 -12.82 -12.47 -8.85
CA GLU A 13 -11.42 -12.76 -9.19
C GLU A 13 -11.06 -14.24 -8.95
N ILE A 14 -11.54 -14.84 -7.84
CA ILE A 14 -11.31 -16.25 -7.54
C ILE A 14 -12.15 -17.18 -8.42
N MET A 15 -13.27 -16.72 -8.95
CA MET A 15 -14.04 -17.50 -9.91
C MET A 15 -13.34 -17.69 -11.26
N ILE A 16 -12.47 -16.77 -11.66
CA ILE A 16 -11.75 -16.80 -12.94
C ILE A 16 -10.96 -18.10 -13.12
N PRO A 17 -10.03 -18.49 -12.21
CA PRO A 17 -9.29 -19.73 -12.34
C PRO A 17 -10.17 -20.99 -12.27
N LEU A 18 -11.28 -20.96 -11.52
CA LEU A 18 -12.22 -22.08 -11.43
C LEU A 18 -12.96 -22.30 -12.77
N ILE A 19 -13.38 -21.22 -13.42
CA ILE A 19 -14.03 -21.29 -14.73
C ILE A 19 -13.00 -21.65 -15.82
N MET A 20 -11.76 -21.16 -15.68
CA MET A 20 -10.66 -21.50 -16.58
C MET A 20 -10.36 -23.01 -16.55
N ALA A 21 -10.34 -23.63 -15.37
CA ALA A 21 -10.16 -25.08 -15.24
C ALA A 21 -11.25 -25.83 -16.02
N LYS A 22 -12.52 -25.46 -15.86
CA LYS A 22 -13.62 -26.08 -16.62
C LYS A 22 -13.50 -25.86 -18.13
N LEU A 23 -13.03 -24.69 -18.55
CA LEU A 23 -12.80 -24.41 -19.97
C LEU A 23 -11.73 -25.34 -20.54
N ILE A 24 -10.69 -25.64 -19.77
CA ILE A 24 -9.62 -26.57 -20.18
C ILE A 24 -10.16 -28.00 -20.21
N ASP A 25 -10.72 -28.49 -19.11
CA ASP A 25 -11.12 -29.89 -18.93
C ASP A 25 -12.29 -30.27 -19.86
N GLU A 26 -13.30 -29.43 -19.99
CA GLU A 26 -14.51 -29.73 -20.76
C GLU A 26 -14.46 -29.22 -22.22
N GLY A 27 -13.68 -28.13 -22.47
CA GLY A 27 -13.60 -27.50 -23.77
C GLY A 27 -12.41 -27.92 -24.59
N ILE A 28 -11.19 -27.67 -24.05
CA ILE A 28 -9.96 -27.90 -24.82
C ILE A 28 -9.63 -29.38 -24.91
N ASP A 29 -9.69 -30.12 -23.80
CA ASP A 29 -9.34 -31.54 -23.76
C ASP A 29 -10.34 -32.40 -24.55
N GLN A 30 -11.60 -31.99 -24.63
CA GLN A 30 -12.64 -32.67 -25.41
C GLN A 30 -12.77 -32.13 -26.85
N GLY A 31 -12.09 -31.03 -27.19
CA GLY A 31 -12.14 -30.41 -28.51
C GLY A 31 -13.49 -29.80 -28.87
N ASP A 32 -14.34 -29.49 -27.88
CA ASP A 32 -15.67 -28.91 -28.11
C ASP A 32 -15.61 -27.38 -28.18
N MET A 33 -15.65 -26.87 -29.41
CA MET A 33 -15.65 -25.43 -29.67
C MET A 33 -16.87 -24.70 -29.09
N GLY A 34 -18.01 -25.36 -28.94
CA GLY A 34 -19.21 -24.76 -28.33
C GLY A 34 -19.01 -24.48 -26.85
N VAL A 35 -18.37 -25.40 -26.14
CA VAL A 35 -18.03 -25.28 -24.71
C VAL A 35 -16.97 -24.20 -24.52
N ILE A 36 -15.94 -24.13 -25.40
CA ILE A 36 -14.92 -23.11 -25.38
C ILE A 36 -15.52 -21.69 -25.51
N TRP A 37 -16.39 -21.50 -26.49
CA TRP A 37 -17.07 -20.22 -26.67
C TRP A 37 -17.93 -19.82 -25.47
N LYS A 38 -18.68 -20.78 -24.92
CA LYS A 38 -19.53 -20.57 -23.74
C LYS A 38 -18.72 -20.11 -22.51
N TYR A 39 -17.69 -20.89 -22.12
CA TYR A 39 -16.86 -20.53 -20.95
C TYR A 39 -15.99 -19.31 -21.23
N GLY A 40 -15.51 -19.10 -22.44
CA GLY A 40 -14.79 -17.89 -22.84
C GLY A 40 -15.62 -16.62 -22.66
N LEU A 41 -16.90 -16.66 -23.03
CA LEU A 41 -17.80 -15.52 -22.88
C LEU A 41 -18.16 -15.28 -21.40
N ILE A 42 -18.30 -16.36 -20.60
CA ILE A 42 -18.50 -16.26 -19.15
C ILE A 42 -17.28 -15.65 -18.48
N LEU A 43 -16.06 -16.09 -18.84
CA LEU A 43 -14.82 -15.51 -18.34
C LEU A 43 -14.70 -14.02 -18.63
N LEU A 44 -15.04 -13.62 -19.85
CA LEU A 44 -15.05 -12.20 -20.23
C LEU A 44 -16.04 -11.40 -19.37
N ALA A 45 -17.25 -11.92 -19.18
CA ALA A 45 -18.27 -11.28 -18.35
C ALA A 45 -17.82 -11.14 -16.88
N VAL A 46 -17.27 -12.21 -16.29
CA VAL A 46 -16.78 -12.22 -14.91
C VAL A 46 -15.59 -11.24 -14.75
N ALA A 47 -14.66 -11.21 -15.71
CA ALA A 47 -13.55 -10.27 -15.69
C ALA A 47 -14.02 -8.81 -15.78
N MET A 48 -15.02 -8.51 -16.63
CA MET A 48 -15.60 -7.18 -16.71
C MET A 48 -16.31 -6.76 -15.44
N ILE A 49 -17.04 -7.66 -14.79
CA ILE A 49 -17.71 -7.41 -13.49
C ILE A 49 -16.64 -7.15 -12.42
N SER A 50 -15.60 -7.97 -12.35
CA SER A 50 -14.49 -7.79 -11.41
C SER A 50 -13.81 -6.44 -11.59
N LEU A 51 -13.51 -6.06 -12.83
CA LEU A 51 -12.93 -4.75 -13.17
C LEU A 51 -13.82 -3.60 -12.70
N PHE A 52 -15.12 -3.70 -12.93
CA PHE A 52 -16.08 -2.67 -12.53
C PHE A 52 -16.17 -2.55 -11.00
N CYS A 53 -16.22 -3.67 -10.28
CA CYS A 53 -16.18 -3.69 -8.82
C CYS A 53 -14.89 -3.09 -8.27
N GLY A 54 -13.74 -3.40 -8.89
CA GLY A 54 -12.43 -2.84 -8.54
C GLY A 54 -12.35 -1.31 -8.75
N ALA A 55 -12.90 -0.82 -9.88
CA ALA A 55 -12.96 0.62 -10.16
C ALA A 55 -13.84 1.37 -9.14
N ILE A 56 -15.01 0.82 -8.80
CA ILE A 56 -15.91 1.38 -7.78
C ILE A 56 -15.24 1.37 -6.41
N SER A 57 -14.58 0.27 -6.04
CA SER A 57 -13.82 0.14 -4.79
C SER A 57 -12.73 1.19 -4.70
N GLY A 58 -11.95 1.39 -5.78
CA GLY A 58 -10.93 2.43 -5.86
C GLY A 58 -11.49 3.84 -5.67
N LYS A 59 -12.64 4.13 -6.29
CA LYS A 59 -13.34 5.41 -6.13
C LYS A 59 -13.75 5.67 -4.67
N PHE A 60 -14.35 4.68 -4.00
CA PHE A 60 -14.74 4.82 -2.60
C PHE A 60 -13.54 4.97 -1.66
N ALA A 61 -12.45 4.24 -1.91
CA ALA A 61 -11.22 4.39 -1.14
C ALA A 61 -10.60 5.79 -1.31
N ALA A 62 -10.58 6.32 -2.53
CA ALA A 62 -10.11 7.67 -2.83
C ALA A 62 -10.98 8.75 -2.17
N GLN A 63 -12.31 8.61 -2.20
CA GLN A 63 -13.22 9.53 -1.53
C GLN A 63 -13.05 9.50 0.00
N ALA A 64 -12.91 8.32 0.60
CA ALA A 64 -12.68 8.16 2.03
C ALA A 64 -11.35 8.79 2.46
N SER A 65 -10.26 8.55 1.71
CA SER A 65 -8.95 9.12 2.02
C SER A 65 -8.91 10.64 1.85
N SER A 66 -9.58 11.18 0.83
CA SER A 66 -9.70 12.65 0.64
C SER A 66 -10.51 13.29 1.74
N GLY A 67 -11.62 12.66 2.18
CA GLY A 67 -12.42 13.13 3.32
C GLY A 67 -11.62 13.11 4.61
N PHE A 68 -10.86 12.05 4.86
CA PHE A 68 -9.96 11.96 6.01
C PHE A 68 -8.89 13.08 5.99
N ALA A 69 -8.23 13.28 4.85
CA ALA A 69 -7.21 14.32 4.71
C ALA A 69 -7.79 15.74 4.87
N LYS A 70 -9.02 15.98 4.40
CA LYS A 70 -9.73 17.25 4.61
C LYS A 70 -9.93 17.52 6.10
N ASN A 71 -10.48 16.56 6.84
CA ASN A 71 -10.73 16.70 8.26
C ASN A 71 -9.42 16.88 9.03
N LEU A 72 -8.39 16.09 8.72
CA LEU A 72 -7.07 16.18 9.34
C LEU A 72 -6.43 17.57 9.11
N ARG A 73 -6.52 18.13 7.89
CA ARG A 73 -6.06 19.52 7.62
C ARG A 73 -6.80 20.54 8.45
N GLN A 74 -8.11 20.38 8.57
CA GLN A 74 -8.95 21.28 9.35
C GLN A 74 -8.59 21.24 10.83
N ASP A 75 -8.42 20.04 11.39
CA ASP A 75 -8.08 19.87 12.82
C ASP A 75 -6.68 20.42 13.12
N ILE A 76 -5.69 20.16 12.24
CA ILE A 76 -4.35 20.73 12.39
C ILE A 76 -4.38 22.25 12.27
N TYR A 77 -5.14 22.79 11.33
CA TYR A 77 -5.28 24.23 11.16
C TYR A 77 -5.85 24.91 12.42
N TYR A 78 -6.94 24.37 12.97
CA TYR A 78 -7.50 24.87 14.23
C TYR A 78 -6.49 24.75 15.38
N LYS A 79 -5.76 23.63 15.45
CA LYS A 79 -4.77 23.44 16.50
C LYS A 79 -3.60 24.45 16.40
N VAL A 80 -3.17 24.77 15.18
CA VAL A 80 -2.13 25.80 14.97
C VAL A 80 -2.62 27.18 15.36
N GLN A 81 -3.91 27.50 15.15
CA GLN A 81 -4.50 28.78 15.60
C GLN A 81 -4.56 28.92 17.12
N GLU A 82 -4.68 27.80 17.85
CA GLU A 82 -4.64 27.79 19.32
C GLU A 82 -3.21 27.92 19.89
N PHE A 83 -2.16 27.85 19.07
CA PHE A 83 -0.78 27.95 19.54
C PHE A 83 -0.50 29.34 20.11
N SER A 84 0.13 29.38 21.29
CA SER A 84 0.70 30.61 21.83
C SER A 84 1.94 31.03 21.00
N PHE A 85 2.31 32.31 21.06
CA PHE A 85 3.51 32.83 20.40
C PHE A 85 4.76 32.01 20.75
N ALA A 86 4.91 31.59 22.00
CA ALA A 86 6.03 30.75 22.43
C ALA A 86 6.05 29.37 21.78
N ASN A 87 4.89 28.84 21.36
CA ASN A 87 4.79 27.58 20.63
C ASN A 87 5.10 27.78 19.15
N ILE A 88 4.67 28.90 18.57
CA ILE A 88 4.94 29.23 17.16
C ILE A 88 6.45 29.43 16.94
N ASP A 89 7.15 30.03 17.89
CA ASP A 89 8.61 30.25 17.82
C ASP A 89 9.43 28.94 17.83
N LYS A 90 8.85 27.85 18.37
CA LYS A 90 9.49 26.51 18.34
C LYS A 90 9.41 25.85 16.97
N PHE A 91 8.45 26.20 16.15
CA PHE A 91 8.24 25.63 14.84
C PHE A 91 8.48 26.69 13.77
N SER A 92 9.37 26.41 12.81
CA SER A 92 9.48 27.30 11.66
C SER A 92 8.18 27.29 10.86
N THR A 93 7.77 28.43 10.34
CA THR A 93 6.57 28.55 9.48
C THR A 93 6.62 27.60 8.29
N ALA A 94 7.82 27.42 7.70
CA ALA A 94 8.05 26.47 6.61
C ALA A 94 7.75 25.03 7.03
N SER A 95 8.14 24.61 8.26
CA SER A 95 7.86 23.28 8.79
C SER A 95 6.35 23.05 8.97
N LEU A 96 5.61 24.05 9.49
CA LEU A 96 4.15 23.96 9.65
C LEU A 96 3.46 23.82 8.29
N VAL A 97 3.87 24.58 7.29
CA VAL A 97 3.34 24.49 5.92
C VAL A 97 3.59 23.09 5.33
N THR A 98 4.81 22.55 5.47
CA THR A 98 5.16 21.20 4.99
C THR A 98 4.28 20.14 5.65
N ARG A 99 4.05 20.22 6.97
CA ARG A 99 3.16 19.31 7.70
C ARG A 99 1.73 19.37 7.20
N MET A 100 1.21 20.57 6.95
CA MET A 100 -0.16 20.76 6.47
C MET A 100 -0.36 20.37 4.99
N THR A 101 0.70 20.30 4.22
CA THR A 101 0.66 19.97 2.78
C THR A 101 1.19 18.58 2.51
N THR A 102 2.50 18.40 2.54
CA THR A 102 3.18 17.18 2.12
C THR A 102 2.91 16.01 3.05
N ASP A 103 3.01 16.21 4.37
CA ASP A 103 2.81 15.12 5.34
C ASP A 103 1.38 14.61 5.32
N ILE A 104 0.39 15.51 5.26
CA ILE A 104 -1.02 15.09 5.15
C ILE A 104 -1.27 14.37 3.83
N THR A 105 -0.64 14.78 2.73
CA THR A 105 -0.78 14.08 1.45
C THR A 105 -0.18 12.68 1.51
N ASN A 106 0.98 12.50 2.16
CA ASN A 106 1.58 11.19 2.39
C ASN A 106 0.70 10.31 3.27
N ILE A 107 0.13 10.86 4.35
CA ILE A 107 -0.82 10.15 5.22
C ILE A 107 -2.08 9.76 4.44
N GLN A 108 -2.61 10.64 3.58
CA GLN A 108 -3.75 10.35 2.72
C GLN A 108 -3.49 9.16 1.80
N MET A 109 -2.32 9.14 1.15
CA MET A 109 -1.93 8.02 0.27
C MET A 109 -1.75 6.72 1.06
N ALA A 110 -1.09 6.77 2.22
CA ALA A 110 -0.94 5.62 3.09
C ALA A 110 -2.30 5.08 3.57
N PHE A 111 -3.21 5.94 4.00
CA PHE A 111 -4.55 5.58 4.42
C PHE A 111 -5.36 4.93 3.30
N GLN A 112 -5.28 5.46 2.07
CA GLN A 112 -5.93 4.87 0.89
C GLN A 112 -5.41 3.46 0.61
N MET A 113 -4.08 3.26 0.67
CA MET A 113 -3.45 1.95 0.47
C MET A 113 -3.84 0.96 1.58
N ILE A 114 -3.78 1.39 2.85
CA ILE A 114 -4.10 0.53 3.99
C ILE A 114 -5.55 0.05 3.91
N ILE A 115 -6.52 0.93 3.68
CA ILE A 115 -7.93 0.52 3.58
C ILE A 115 -8.13 -0.52 2.47
N ARG A 116 -7.50 -0.32 1.32
CA ARG A 116 -7.66 -1.24 0.20
C ARG A 116 -6.96 -2.58 0.45
N ILE A 117 -5.70 -2.55 0.86
CA ILE A 117 -4.89 -3.76 1.05
C ILE A 117 -5.33 -4.53 2.29
N ALA A 118 -5.57 -3.86 3.43
CA ALA A 118 -5.95 -4.51 4.68
C ALA A 118 -7.31 -5.21 4.61
N VAL A 119 -8.20 -4.77 3.74
CA VAL A 119 -9.49 -5.45 3.51
C VAL A 119 -9.35 -6.56 2.48
N ARG A 120 -8.65 -6.29 1.37
CA ARG A 120 -8.50 -7.25 0.26
C ARG A 120 -7.73 -8.50 0.66
N SER A 121 -6.57 -8.33 1.35
CA SER A 121 -5.66 -9.45 1.62
C SER A 121 -6.26 -10.55 2.50
N PRO A 122 -6.95 -10.26 3.63
CA PRO A 122 -7.58 -11.31 4.43
C PRO A 122 -8.72 -12.01 3.69
N ILE A 123 -9.53 -11.24 2.96
CA ILE A 123 -10.66 -11.82 2.19
C ILE A 123 -10.11 -12.73 1.09
N MET A 124 -9.09 -12.27 0.35
CA MET A 124 -8.44 -13.05 -0.69
C MET A 124 -7.86 -14.35 -0.13
N LEU A 125 -7.16 -14.28 1.02
CA LEU A 125 -6.59 -15.45 1.67
C LEU A 125 -7.67 -16.47 2.06
N VAL A 126 -8.74 -16.02 2.73
CA VAL A 126 -9.83 -16.90 3.17
C VAL A 126 -10.56 -17.51 1.97
N CYS A 127 -10.90 -16.72 0.97
CA CYS A 127 -11.60 -17.19 -0.22
C CYS A 127 -10.73 -18.14 -1.06
N ALA A 128 -9.42 -17.85 -1.19
CA ALA A 128 -8.49 -18.73 -1.90
C ALA A 128 -8.31 -20.08 -1.20
N LEU A 129 -8.18 -20.08 0.14
CA LEU A 129 -8.13 -21.31 0.93
C LEU A 129 -9.44 -22.11 0.78
N PHE A 130 -10.58 -21.43 0.86
CA PHE A 130 -11.88 -22.10 0.68
C PHE A 130 -12.02 -22.70 -0.72
N ALA A 131 -11.61 -22.00 -1.76
CA ALA A 131 -11.60 -22.50 -3.13
C ALA A 131 -10.66 -23.71 -3.28
N ALA A 132 -9.47 -23.65 -2.70
CA ALA A 132 -8.50 -24.76 -2.71
C ALA A 132 -9.08 -26.01 -2.03
N PHE A 133 -9.70 -25.87 -0.86
CA PHE A 133 -10.36 -26.99 -0.17
C PHE A 133 -11.51 -27.62 -0.96
N LYS A 134 -12.18 -26.85 -1.80
CA LYS A 134 -13.23 -27.36 -2.70
C LYS A 134 -12.67 -28.20 -3.86
N ILE A 135 -11.46 -27.90 -4.30
CA ILE A 135 -10.80 -28.62 -5.40
C ILE A 135 -10.21 -29.94 -4.87
N ASP A 136 -9.32 -29.84 -3.89
CA ASP A 136 -8.69 -31.00 -3.25
C ASP A 136 -8.32 -30.65 -1.79
N ALA A 137 -9.04 -31.26 -0.85
CA ALA A 137 -8.81 -31.05 0.58
C ALA A 137 -7.44 -31.54 1.07
N HIS A 138 -6.89 -32.60 0.44
CA HIS A 138 -5.61 -33.17 0.86
C HIS A 138 -4.44 -32.26 0.44
N LEU A 139 -4.45 -31.80 -0.79
CA LEU A 139 -3.45 -30.85 -1.29
C LEU A 139 -3.55 -29.49 -0.58
N SER A 140 -4.77 -29.09 -0.20
CA SER A 140 -5.00 -27.79 0.48
C SER A 140 -4.40 -27.73 1.88
N LEU A 141 -4.16 -28.89 2.53
CA LEU A 141 -3.50 -28.96 3.82
C LEU A 141 -2.07 -28.37 3.78
N ILE A 142 -1.41 -28.49 2.62
CA ILE A 142 -0.08 -27.92 2.40
C ILE A 142 -0.13 -26.38 2.58
N TYR A 143 -1.16 -25.72 2.05
CA TYR A 143 -1.32 -24.27 2.19
C TYR A 143 -1.58 -23.84 3.63
N VAL A 144 -2.35 -24.63 4.39
CA VAL A 144 -2.63 -24.36 5.82
C VAL A 144 -1.35 -24.38 6.65
N ILE A 145 -0.36 -25.21 6.28
CA ILE A 145 0.94 -25.28 6.95
C ILE A 145 1.87 -24.18 6.42
N THR A 146 1.91 -23.96 5.12
CA THR A 146 2.85 -23.04 4.48
C THR A 146 2.54 -21.57 4.80
N VAL A 147 1.27 -21.18 4.86
CA VAL A 147 0.87 -19.78 5.14
C VAL A 147 1.35 -19.30 6.51
N PRO A 148 1.17 -20.03 7.62
CA PRO A 148 1.73 -19.64 8.91
C PRO A 148 3.27 -19.60 8.93
N ILE A 149 3.93 -20.55 8.27
CA ILE A 149 5.41 -20.57 8.18
C ILE A 149 5.91 -19.31 7.47
N LEU A 150 5.30 -18.94 6.34
CA LEU A 150 5.60 -17.69 5.63
C LEU A 150 5.32 -16.46 6.50
N GLY A 151 4.20 -16.46 7.24
CA GLY A 151 3.85 -15.37 8.15
C GLY A 151 4.88 -15.17 9.25
N ILE A 152 5.33 -16.26 9.88
CA ILE A 152 6.40 -16.23 10.90
C ILE A 152 7.72 -15.76 10.28
N GLY A 153 8.07 -16.26 9.09
CA GLY A 153 9.27 -15.84 8.36
C GLY A 153 9.26 -14.35 8.05
N LEU A 154 8.16 -13.83 7.51
CA LEU A 154 8.00 -12.40 7.24
C LEU A 154 8.08 -11.55 8.52
N TYR A 155 7.41 -11.99 9.60
CA TYR A 155 7.49 -11.32 10.89
C TYR A 155 8.93 -11.25 11.41
N ALA A 156 9.68 -12.36 11.34
CA ALA A 156 11.08 -12.40 11.75
C ALA A 156 11.97 -11.47 10.90
N ILE A 157 11.71 -11.38 9.60
CA ILE A 157 12.40 -10.43 8.70
C ILE A 157 12.11 -9.00 9.10
N ILE A 158 10.83 -8.64 9.31
CA ILE A 158 10.43 -7.28 9.70
C ILE A 158 11.12 -6.87 11.00
N MET A 159 11.13 -7.75 12.00
CA MET A 159 11.78 -7.48 13.29
C MET A 159 13.30 -7.27 13.18
N LYS A 160 13.97 -7.98 12.26
CA LYS A 160 15.41 -7.79 12.00
C LYS A 160 15.73 -6.56 11.16
N VAL A 161 14.85 -6.24 10.23
CA VAL A 161 15.07 -5.16 9.25
C VAL A 161 14.76 -3.79 9.86
N HIS A 162 13.76 -3.70 10.74
CA HIS A 162 13.36 -2.44 11.39
C HIS A 162 14.54 -1.70 12.06
N PRO A 163 15.36 -2.32 12.93
CA PRO A 163 16.49 -1.63 13.55
C PRO A 163 17.61 -1.25 12.56
N ILE A 164 17.70 -1.95 11.42
CA ILE A 164 18.65 -1.60 10.35
C ILE A 164 18.21 -0.29 9.68
N PHE A 165 16.92 -0.17 9.36
CA PHE A 165 16.37 1.06 8.80
C PHE A 165 16.53 2.25 9.75
N GLU A 166 16.31 2.08 11.06
CA GLU A 166 16.54 3.14 12.03
C GLU A 166 18.01 3.63 12.03
N ARG A 167 18.97 2.73 11.89
CA ARG A 167 20.40 3.11 11.77
C ARG A 167 20.65 3.85 10.47
N VAL A 168 20.10 3.38 9.37
CA VAL A 168 20.24 4.03 8.07
C VAL A 168 19.68 5.45 8.13
N PHE A 169 18.49 5.66 8.68
CA PHE A 169 17.90 6.99 8.82
C PHE A 169 18.77 7.92 9.68
N LYS A 170 19.29 7.44 10.81
CA LYS A 170 20.23 8.23 11.63
C LYS A 170 21.50 8.61 10.87
N THR A 171 22.01 7.71 10.02
CA THR A 171 23.17 8.01 9.17
C THR A 171 22.84 9.06 8.11
N TYR A 172 21.64 9.00 7.51
CA TYR A 172 21.18 10.05 6.58
C TYR A 172 20.99 11.40 7.26
N ASP A 173 20.43 11.43 8.47
CA ASP A 173 20.28 12.68 9.24
C ASP A 173 21.66 13.30 9.54
N HIS A 174 22.64 12.49 9.91
CA HIS A 174 24.01 12.93 10.16
C HIS A 174 24.68 13.45 8.87
N LEU A 175 24.50 12.74 7.76
CA LEU A 175 25.01 13.17 6.44
C LEU A 175 24.39 14.52 6.04
N ASN A 176 23.08 14.68 6.18
CA ASN A 176 22.40 15.93 5.88
C ASN A 176 22.89 17.09 6.76
N ALA A 177 23.17 16.83 8.04
CA ALA A 177 23.74 17.82 8.95
C ALA A 177 25.14 18.28 8.48
N ILE A 178 26.02 17.34 8.10
CA ILE A 178 27.36 17.64 7.56
C ILE A 178 27.27 18.46 6.27
N VAL A 179 26.38 18.05 5.35
CA VAL A 179 26.16 18.77 4.09
C VAL A 179 25.67 20.20 4.36
N GLN A 180 24.76 20.40 5.29
CA GLN A 180 24.30 21.73 5.68
C GLN A 180 25.42 22.55 6.32
N GLU A 181 26.22 21.98 7.20
CA GLU A 181 27.38 22.63 7.83
C GLU A 181 28.36 23.08 6.77
N ASN A 182 28.73 22.21 5.81
CA ASN A 182 29.63 22.54 4.70
C ASN A 182 29.04 23.64 3.81
N LEU A 183 27.75 23.61 3.50
CA LEU A 183 27.10 24.68 2.73
C LEU A 183 27.08 26.02 3.45
N TYR A 184 26.93 26.04 4.77
CA TYR A 184 27.06 27.26 5.55
C TYR A 184 28.54 27.73 5.65
N GLY A 185 29.47 26.79 5.82
CA GLY A 185 30.90 27.03 5.93
C GLY A 185 31.54 27.51 4.61
N ILE A 186 30.97 27.14 3.46
CA ILE A 186 31.59 27.42 2.13
C ILE A 186 31.83 28.92 1.85
N ARG A 187 30.98 29.79 2.44
CA ARG A 187 31.20 31.24 2.34
C ARG A 187 32.45 31.70 3.07
N VAL A 188 32.73 31.09 4.21
CA VAL A 188 33.91 31.40 5.02
C VAL A 188 35.15 30.88 4.31
N VAL A 189 35.13 29.65 3.81
CA VAL A 189 36.22 29.02 3.06
C VAL A 189 36.56 29.83 1.83
N LYS A 190 35.57 30.24 1.04
CA LYS A 190 35.76 31.11 -0.14
C LYS A 190 36.31 32.52 0.21
N SER A 191 35.88 33.09 1.33
CA SER A 191 36.34 34.42 1.75
C SER A 191 37.80 34.42 2.18
N PHE A 192 38.32 33.29 2.66
CA PHE A 192 39.70 33.10 3.07
C PHE A 192 40.59 32.39 2.06
N THR A 193 40.09 32.05 0.85
CA THR A 193 40.81 31.37 -0.25
C THR A 193 41.54 30.09 0.22
N ARG A 194 40.89 29.30 1.11
CA ARG A 194 41.47 28.07 1.67
C ARG A 194 40.69 26.84 1.20
N GLU A 195 40.46 26.69 -0.10
CA GLU A 195 39.75 25.57 -0.71
C GLU A 195 40.48 24.23 -0.52
N ASP A 196 41.84 24.26 -0.51
CA ASP A 196 42.68 23.05 -0.36
C ASP A 196 42.68 22.43 1.05
N HIS A 197 42.02 23.05 2.03
CA HIS A 197 41.98 22.55 3.41
C HIS A 197 40.68 21.76 3.73
N GLU A 198 39.74 21.76 2.83
CA GLU A 198 38.41 21.11 2.99
C GLU A 198 38.29 19.81 2.17
N VAL A 199 39.29 19.48 1.33
CA VAL A 199 39.41 18.24 0.59
C VAL A 199 40.33 17.30 1.37
#